data_ab4565b6c927225ee443121cf5de667f
#
_entry.id   ab4565b6c927225ee443121cf5de667f
#
_cell.length_a   1.000
_cell.length_b   1.000
_cell.length_c   1.000
_cell.angle_alpha   90.00
_cell.angle_beta   90.00
_cell.angle_gamma   90.00
#
_symmetry.space_group_name_H-M   'P 1'
#
loop_
_entity.id
_entity.type
_entity.pdbx_description
1 polymer ?
#
loop_
_entity_poly.entity_id
_entity_poly.type
_entity_poly.pdbx_seq_one_letter_code
_entity_poly.pdbx_strand_id
1 'polypeptide(L)'
;EAIRTERLFDYEERGIQVAPSARAVNFTMNRRAIRDLAARDLGLRTAKYFYAKTYDEFKAAADEIGFPCVVKPLMSSSGHGQSYVHNDEELEEAFKNAMDGARGDVKEVIIEEFIEFESEFTLLTVTQKNGPTLFCPPIGHIQKGGDYRESWQPYAISEESLRQAEHIANEVTRALTGYGIWGVEFFLTKKGEVIFSELSPRPHDTGMVTLAHTTNFSEFELHF
;
A
#
# COMPACT_ATOMS: atom_id res chain seq x y z
N GLU A 1 10.99 4.36 2.30
CA GLU A 1 11.73 4.99 3.40
C GLU A 1 12.88 4.08 3.80
N ALA A 2 14.01 4.66 4.23
CA ALA A 2 15.23 3.90 4.49
C ALA A 2 15.33 3.50 5.96
N ILE A 3 14.59 2.46 6.37
CA ILE A 3 14.66 1.89 7.71
C ILE A 3 15.53 0.64 7.67
N ARG A 4 16.45 0.50 8.64
CA ARG A 4 17.25 -0.72 8.81
C ARG A 4 16.45 -1.74 9.60
N THR A 5 15.75 -2.61 8.90
CA THR A 5 14.85 -3.61 9.50
C THR A 5 15.58 -4.60 10.41
N GLU A 6 16.83 -4.93 10.11
CA GLU A 6 17.66 -5.81 10.94
C GLU A 6 17.78 -5.29 12.38
N ARG A 7 17.88 -3.94 12.54
CA ARG A 7 17.92 -3.33 13.88
C ARG A 7 16.59 -3.42 14.60
N LEU A 8 15.47 -3.38 13.88
CA LEU A 8 14.16 -3.53 14.50
C LEU A 8 13.97 -4.95 15.01
N PHE A 9 14.40 -5.96 14.27
CA PHE A 9 14.42 -7.36 14.75
C PHE A 9 15.32 -7.53 15.98
N ASP A 10 16.54 -6.94 15.99
CA ASP A 10 17.42 -6.95 17.16
C ASP A 10 16.76 -6.30 18.39
N TYR A 11 16.00 -5.22 18.21
CA TYR A 11 15.24 -4.60 19.30
C TYR A 11 14.15 -5.54 19.85
N GLU A 12 13.38 -6.20 18.98
CA GLU A 12 12.37 -7.16 19.40
C GLU A 12 12.99 -8.36 20.15
N GLU A 13 14.12 -8.89 19.68
CA GLU A 13 14.88 -9.95 20.36
C GLU A 13 15.36 -9.54 21.75
N ARG A 14 15.67 -8.25 21.95
CA ARG A 14 16.04 -7.66 23.24
C ARG A 14 14.84 -7.28 24.11
N GLY A 15 13.61 -7.62 23.70
CA GLY A 15 12.38 -7.33 24.43
C GLY A 15 11.89 -5.88 24.31
N ILE A 16 12.41 -5.10 23.36
CA ILE A 16 11.93 -3.75 23.07
C ILE A 16 10.77 -3.87 22.09
N GLN A 17 9.64 -3.27 22.44
CA GLN A 17 8.48 -3.30 21.55
C GLN A 17 8.71 -2.40 20.32
N VAL A 18 8.49 -2.97 19.14
CA VAL A 18 8.42 -2.24 17.88
C VAL A 18 6.95 -2.15 17.46
N ALA A 19 6.46 -0.95 17.19
CA ALA A 19 5.07 -0.71 16.81
C ALA A 19 4.98 -0.37 15.30
N PRO A 20 4.15 -1.11 14.54
CA PRO A 20 3.44 -2.32 14.97
C PRO A 20 4.33 -3.54 15.16
N SER A 21 5.31 -3.81 14.26
CA SER A 21 6.31 -4.88 14.38
C SER A 21 7.47 -4.69 13.38
N ALA A 22 8.63 -5.29 13.67
CA ALA A 22 9.76 -5.32 12.73
C ALA A 22 9.38 -6.06 11.43
N ARG A 23 8.58 -7.13 11.55
CA ARG A 23 8.04 -7.87 10.40
C ARG A 23 7.22 -6.97 9.48
N ALA A 24 6.32 -6.16 10.03
CA ALA A 24 5.49 -5.23 9.26
C ALA A 24 6.33 -4.25 8.45
N VAL A 25 7.32 -3.63 9.09
CA VAL A 25 8.23 -2.70 8.41
C VAL A 25 9.01 -3.39 7.28
N ASN A 26 9.53 -4.59 7.55
CA ASN A 26 10.28 -5.36 6.56
C ASN A 26 9.45 -5.70 5.30
N PHE A 27 8.19 -6.13 5.50
CA PHE A 27 7.29 -6.47 4.39
C PHE A 27 6.88 -5.24 3.57
N THR A 28 6.56 -4.14 4.23
CA THR A 28 6.04 -2.94 3.55
C THR A 28 7.11 -2.09 2.88
N MET A 29 8.38 -2.26 3.25
CA MET A 29 9.49 -1.63 2.52
C MET A 29 9.72 -2.21 1.12
N ASN A 30 9.22 -3.41 0.85
CA ASN A 30 9.39 -4.11 -0.42
C ASN A 30 8.02 -4.43 -1.04
N ARG A 31 7.70 -3.81 -2.18
CA ARG A 31 6.43 -4.02 -2.88
C ARG A 31 6.17 -5.49 -3.23
N ARG A 32 7.21 -6.27 -3.52
CA ARG A 32 7.05 -7.71 -3.74
C ARG A 32 6.50 -8.40 -2.50
N ALA A 33 7.12 -8.16 -1.35
CA ALA A 33 6.75 -8.87 -0.12
C ALA A 33 5.29 -8.60 0.27
N ILE A 34 4.87 -7.33 0.29
CA ILE A 34 3.49 -6.98 0.66
C ILE A 34 2.47 -7.40 -0.41
N ARG A 35 2.83 -7.29 -1.70
CA ARG A 35 1.94 -7.69 -2.80
C ARG A 35 1.74 -9.19 -2.84
N ASP A 36 2.81 -9.97 -2.72
CA ASP A 36 2.73 -11.43 -2.70
C ASP A 36 1.98 -11.93 -1.46
N LEU A 37 2.21 -11.33 -0.28
CA LEU A 37 1.43 -11.63 0.93
C LEU A 37 -0.07 -11.42 0.67
N ALA A 38 -0.47 -10.25 0.18
CA ALA A 38 -1.87 -9.95 -0.03
C ALA A 38 -2.51 -10.84 -1.11
N ALA A 39 -1.88 -10.95 -2.29
CA ALA A 39 -2.46 -11.62 -3.44
C ALA A 39 -2.33 -13.15 -3.40
N ARG A 40 -1.15 -13.68 -3.02
CA ARG A 40 -0.85 -15.12 -3.12
C ARG A 40 -1.11 -15.86 -1.83
N ASP A 41 -0.62 -15.32 -0.71
CA ASP A 41 -0.72 -16.00 0.58
C ASP A 41 -2.11 -15.87 1.20
N LEU A 42 -2.72 -14.68 1.08
CA LEU A 42 -4.03 -14.37 1.65
C LEU A 42 -5.18 -14.43 0.62
N GLY A 43 -4.88 -14.52 -0.69
CA GLY A 43 -5.89 -14.59 -1.74
C GLY A 43 -6.75 -13.34 -1.86
N LEU A 44 -6.26 -12.20 -1.42
CA LEU A 44 -6.99 -10.93 -1.44
C LEU A 44 -6.99 -10.30 -2.85
N ARG A 45 -8.02 -9.53 -3.16
CA ARG A 45 -8.10 -8.82 -4.44
C ARG A 45 -7.10 -7.67 -4.49
N THR A 46 -6.13 -7.77 -5.40
CA THR A 46 -5.15 -6.74 -5.75
C THR A 46 -5.17 -6.48 -7.25
N ALA A 47 -4.45 -5.48 -7.73
CA ALA A 47 -4.14 -5.38 -9.16
C ALA A 47 -3.39 -6.64 -9.63
N LYS A 48 -3.65 -7.12 -10.86
CA LYS A 48 -2.82 -8.16 -11.51
C LYS A 48 -1.42 -7.59 -11.68
N TYR A 49 -0.38 -8.40 -11.46
CA TYR A 49 0.99 -7.89 -11.47
C TYR A 49 2.00 -8.94 -11.91
N PHE A 50 3.13 -8.45 -12.42
CA PHE A 50 4.34 -9.23 -12.69
C PHE A 50 5.57 -8.46 -12.22
N TYR A 51 6.67 -9.19 -12.07
CA TYR A 51 7.98 -8.63 -11.74
C TYR A 51 8.92 -8.84 -12.91
N ALA A 52 9.83 -7.88 -13.13
CA ALA A 52 10.81 -7.97 -14.21
C ALA A 52 12.15 -7.36 -13.77
N LYS A 53 13.25 -8.05 -14.14
CA LYS A 53 14.62 -7.59 -13.95
C LYS A 53 15.25 -7.13 -15.25
N THR A 54 14.78 -7.67 -16.36
CA THR A 54 15.25 -7.36 -17.71
C THR A 54 14.13 -6.74 -18.52
N TYR A 55 14.50 -6.03 -19.59
CA TYR A 55 13.53 -5.43 -20.49
C TYR A 55 12.68 -6.50 -21.21
N ASP A 56 13.28 -7.64 -21.56
CA ASP A 56 12.54 -8.72 -22.24
C ASP A 56 11.46 -9.32 -21.31
N GLU A 57 11.79 -9.57 -20.03
CA GLU A 57 10.81 -9.99 -19.02
C GLU A 57 9.69 -8.95 -18.85
N PHE A 58 10.08 -7.68 -18.81
CA PHE A 58 9.15 -6.56 -18.65
C PHE A 58 8.18 -6.46 -19.83
N LYS A 59 8.70 -6.58 -21.08
CA LYS A 59 7.87 -6.54 -22.28
C LYS A 59 6.87 -7.71 -22.31
N ALA A 60 7.33 -8.92 -21.99
CA ALA A 60 6.44 -10.08 -21.90
C ALA A 60 5.36 -9.90 -20.83
N ALA A 61 5.69 -9.28 -19.70
CA ALA A 61 4.73 -8.95 -18.66
C ALA A 61 3.71 -7.89 -19.10
N ALA A 62 4.14 -6.90 -19.87
CA ALA A 62 3.25 -5.88 -20.44
C ALA A 62 2.25 -6.49 -21.43
N ASP A 63 2.71 -7.39 -22.30
CA ASP A 63 1.85 -8.13 -23.23
C ASP A 63 0.77 -8.96 -22.49
N GLU A 64 1.13 -9.53 -21.33
CA GLU A 64 0.21 -10.34 -20.50
C GLU A 64 -0.81 -9.48 -19.70
N ILE A 65 -0.41 -8.29 -19.27
CA ILE A 65 -1.27 -7.36 -18.52
C ILE A 65 -2.18 -6.57 -19.47
N GLY A 66 -1.63 -6.13 -20.60
CA GLY A 66 -2.28 -5.20 -21.51
C GLY A 66 -2.14 -3.73 -21.10
N PHE A 67 -2.77 -2.84 -21.85
CA PHE A 67 -2.75 -1.41 -21.64
C PHE A 67 -4.12 -0.83 -21.28
N PRO A 68 -4.17 0.26 -20.48
CA PRO A 68 -3.04 0.87 -19.79
C PRO A 68 -2.52 0.01 -18.62
N CYS A 69 -1.26 0.21 -18.26
CA CYS A 69 -0.65 -0.44 -17.12
C CYS A 69 0.19 0.55 -16.30
N VAL A 70 0.57 0.16 -15.08
CA VAL A 70 1.38 0.98 -14.16
C VAL A 70 2.70 0.27 -13.88
N VAL A 71 3.79 0.99 -14.03
CA VAL A 71 5.15 0.50 -13.81
C VAL A 71 5.76 1.22 -12.60
N LYS A 72 6.33 0.47 -11.68
CA LYS A 72 6.94 1.02 -10.45
C LYS A 72 8.24 0.29 -10.11
N PRO A 73 9.23 0.98 -9.51
CA PRO A 73 10.33 0.28 -8.83
C PRO A 73 9.80 -0.58 -7.67
N LEU A 74 10.46 -1.67 -7.33
CA LEU A 74 10.10 -2.44 -6.13
C LEU A 74 10.32 -1.66 -4.83
N MET A 75 11.32 -0.80 -4.82
CA MET A 75 11.63 0.06 -3.67
C MET A 75 11.65 1.52 -4.11
N SER A 76 10.60 2.25 -3.78
CA SER A 76 10.49 3.70 -3.96
C SER A 76 9.38 4.25 -3.08
N SER A 77 9.28 5.57 -2.95
CA SER A 77 8.18 6.25 -2.26
C SER A 77 7.71 7.46 -3.07
N SER A 78 6.52 7.97 -2.78
CA SER A 78 5.99 9.21 -3.38
C SER A 78 6.00 9.18 -4.92
N GLY A 79 5.67 8.05 -5.53
CA GLY A 79 5.59 7.92 -6.99
C GLY A 79 6.92 8.01 -7.76
N HIS A 80 8.08 8.08 -7.07
CA HIS A 80 9.37 8.12 -7.76
C HIS A 80 9.60 6.89 -8.63
N GLY A 81 9.89 7.11 -9.91
CA GLY A 81 10.09 6.06 -10.91
C GLY A 81 8.80 5.39 -11.37
N GLN A 82 7.62 5.88 -10.94
CA GLN A 82 6.34 5.38 -11.42
C GLN A 82 6.01 5.95 -12.80
N SER A 83 5.48 5.12 -13.69
CA SER A 83 4.98 5.52 -15.00
C SER A 83 3.63 4.86 -15.29
N TYR A 84 2.73 5.62 -15.93
CA TYR A 84 1.53 5.10 -16.55
C TYR A 84 1.84 4.86 -18.02
N VAL A 85 1.59 3.66 -18.52
CA VAL A 85 1.94 3.22 -19.87
C VAL A 85 0.67 2.90 -20.64
N HIS A 86 0.47 3.56 -21.76
CA HIS A 86 -0.75 3.46 -22.55
C HIS A 86 -0.57 2.62 -23.83
N ASN A 87 0.66 2.39 -24.26
CA ASN A 87 0.99 1.65 -25.48
C ASN A 87 2.44 1.16 -25.45
N ASP A 88 2.80 0.31 -26.43
CA ASP A 88 4.12 -0.28 -26.55
C ASP A 88 5.27 0.74 -26.71
N GLU A 89 5.01 1.89 -27.31
CA GLU A 89 6.04 2.90 -27.58
C GLU A 89 6.58 3.54 -26.29
N GLU A 90 5.77 3.52 -25.21
CA GLU A 90 6.13 4.09 -23.90
C GLU A 90 6.90 3.12 -22.99
N LEU A 91 6.97 1.82 -23.36
CA LEU A 91 7.53 0.77 -22.50
C LEU A 91 8.99 0.98 -22.15
N GLU A 92 9.84 1.33 -23.15
CA GLU A 92 11.28 1.46 -22.93
C GLU A 92 11.60 2.59 -21.96
N GLU A 93 10.95 3.74 -22.11
CA GLU A 93 11.11 4.90 -21.22
C GLU A 93 10.60 4.58 -19.83
N ALA A 94 9.44 3.92 -19.69
CA ALA A 94 8.86 3.53 -18.42
C ALA A 94 9.75 2.54 -17.65
N PHE A 95 10.32 1.55 -18.33
CA PHE A 95 11.26 0.61 -17.72
C PHE A 95 12.51 1.32 -17.20
N LYS A 96 13.10 2.19 -18.03
CA LYS A 96 14.28 2.97 -17.67
C LYS A 96 13.98 3.88 -16.47
N ASN A 97 12.87 4.62 -16.51
CA ASN A 97 12.45 5.48 -15.41
C ASN A 97 12.30 4.71 -14.09
N ALA A 98 11.68 3.52 -14.15
CA ALA A 98 11.51 2.68 -12.96
C ALA A 98 12.84 2.12 -12.45
N MET A 99 13.74 1.71 -13.33
CA MET A 99 15.08 1.21 -12.95
C MET A 99 15.97 2.32 -12.37
N ASP A 100 15.89 3.54 -12.90
CA ASP A 100 16.64 4.70 -12.41
C ASP A 100 16.05 5.24 -11.09
N GLY A 101 14.72 5.18 -10.93
CA GLY A 101 14.03 5.60 -9.71
C GLY A 101 14.09 4.60 -8.55
N ALA A 102 14.64 3.40 -8.78
CA ALA A 102 14.77 2.38 -7.75
C ALA A 102 15.76 2.78 -6.66
N ARG A 103 15.34 2.67 -5.39
CA ARG A 103 16.20 2.88 -4.23
C ARG A 103 16.91 1.58 -3.83
N GLY A 104 18.15 1.70 -3.33
CA GLY A 104 18.98 0.56 -2.92
C GLY A 104 19.53 -0.24 -4.09
N ASP A 105 19.98 -1.45 -3.78
CA ASP A 105 20.69 -2.32 -4.75
C ASP A 105 19.73 -3.23 -5.55
N VAL A 106 18.43 -3.20 -5.24
CA VAL A 106 17.42 -4.06 -5.91
C VAL A 106 16.97 -3.39 -7.20
N LYS A 107 17.51 -3.82 -8.30
CA LYS A 107 17.15 -3.39 -9.66
C LYS A 107 16.09 -4.33 -10.23
N GLU A 108 14.85 -4.11 -9.84
CA GLU A 108 13.69 -4.87 -10.30
C GLU A 108 12.47 -3.95 -10.31
N VAL A 109 11.56 -4.18 -11.23
CA VAL A 109 10.32 -3.42 -11.40
C VAL A 109 9.11 -4.32 -11.18
N ILE A 110 8.01 -3.73 -10.75
CA ILE A 110 6.68 -4.32 -10.78
C ILE A 110 5.87 -3.62 -11.88
N ILE A 111 5.18 -4.40 -12.70
CA ILE A 111 4.19 -3.94 -13.65
C ILE A 111 2.83 -4.43 -13.19
N GLU A 112 1.86 -3.52 -13.13
CA GLU A 112 0.52 -3.77 -12.59
C GLU A 112 -0.55 -3.35 -13.60
N GLU A 113 -1.68 -4.06 -13.61
CA GLU A 113 -2.85 -3.60 -14.34
C GLU A 113 -3.29 -2.22 -13.83
N PHE A 114 -3.75 -1.38 -14.72
CA PHE A 114 -4.36 -0.12 -14.34
C PHE A 114 -5.79 -0.39 -13.84
N ILE A 115 -6.05 -0.08 -12.58
CA ILE A 115 -7.38 -0.20 -11.99
C ILE A 115 -8.21 1.02 -12.36
N GLU A 116 -9.32 0.82 -13.08
CA GLU A 116 -10.33 1.86 -13.26
C GLU A 116 -11.13 2.04 -11.97
N PHE A 117 -10.68 2.96 -11.14
CA PHE A 117 -11.35 3.26 -9.86
C PHE A 117 -12.21 4.53 -9.96
N GLU A 118 -13.22 4.61 -9.12
CA GLU A 118 -14.02 5.81 -8.90
C GLU A 118 -13.31 6.74 -7.91
N SER A 119 -12.68 6.15 -6.90
CA SER A 119 -11.99 6.88 -5.84
C SER A 119 -10.93 6.02 -5.16
N GLU A 120 -10.01 6.70 -4.49
CA GLU A 120 -9.05 6.12 -3.55
C GLU A 120 -9.46 6.48 -2.12
N PHE A 121 -9.25 5.55 -1.19
CA PHE A 121 -9.50 5.83 0.22
C PHE A 121 -8.54 5.04 1.12
N THR A 122 -8.33 5.58 2.31
CA THR A 122 -7.55 4.95 3.37
C THR A 122 -8.46 4.50 4.51
N LEU A 123 -8.22 3.32 5.04
CA LEU A 123 -8.81 2.83 6.28
C LEU A 123 -7.73 2.76 7.36
N LEU A 124 -7.74 3.73 8.29
CA LEU A 124 -6.91 3.64 9.47
C LEU A 124 -7.40 2.47 10.32
N THR A 125 -6.51 1.51 10.50
CA THR A 125 -6.77 0.24 11.19
C THR A 125 -5.91 0.19 12.44
N VAL A 126 -6.46 -0.21 13.58
CA VAL A 126 -5.73 -0.30 14.84
C VAL A 126 -5.76 -1.73 15.36
N THR A 127 -4.59 -2.33 15.46
CA THR A 127 -4.44 -3.65 16.09
C THR A 127 -4.02 -3.50 17.54
N GLN A 128 -4.62 -4.29 18.42
CA GLN A 128 -4.45 -4.23 19.86
C GLN A 128 -3.82 -5.51 20.39
N LYS A 129 -3.08 -5.40 21.50
CA LYS A 129 -2.52 -6.57 22.19
C LYS A 129 -3.63 -7.50 22.71
N ASN A 130 -4.69 -6.92 23.25
CA ASN A 130 -5.83 -7.62 23.82
C ASN A 130 -7.10 -6.93 23.32
N GLY A 131 -7.73 -7.50 22.31
CA GLY A 131 -8.96 -6.95 21.74
C GLY A 131 -9.10 -7.17 20.25
N PRO A 132 -10.23 -6.79 19.69
CA PRO A 132 -10.45 -6.87 18.25
C PRO A 132 -9.64 -5.81 17.51
N THR A 133 -9.46 -6.00 16.21
CA THR A 133 -9.03 -4.94 15.31
C THR A 133 -10.10 -3.85 15.27
N LEU A 134 -9.69 -2.59 15.39
CA LEU A 134 -10.56 -1.43 15.28
C LEU A 134 -10.36 -0.72 13.96
N PHE A 135 -11.42 -0.16 13.42
CA PHE A 135 -11.38 0.59 12.16
C PHE A 135 -11.92 2.00 12.38
N CYS A 136 -11.17 3.00 11.90
CA CYS A 136 -11.68 4.37 11.84
C CYS A 136 -12.65 4.52 10.65
N PRO A 137 -13.50 5.55 10.66
CA PRO A 137 -14.26 5.89 9.47
C PRO A 137 -13.34 6.07 8.26
N PRO A 138 -13.74 5.62 7.06
CA PRO A 138 -12.92 5.76 5.86
C PRO A 138 -12.51 7.21 5.58
N ILE A 139 -11.32 7.39 5.04
CA ILE A 139 -10.74 8.66 4.64
C ILE A 139 -10.64 8.67 3.12
N GLY A 140 -11.42 9.52 2.45
CA GLY A 140 -11.23 9.79 1.03
C GLY A 140 -9.99 10.66 0.83
N HIS A 141 -9.24 10.42 -0.25
CA HIS A 141 -8.09 11.27 -0.56
C HIS A 141 -7.89 11.43 -2.07
N ILE A 142 -7.12 12.44 -2.41
CA ILE A 142 -6.67 12.72 -3.77
C ILE A 142 -5.14 12.76 -3.76
N GLN A 143 -4.55 12.00 -4.66
CA GLN A 143 -3.12 12.05 -4.98
C GLN A 143 -2.93 12.61 -6.40
N LYS A 144 -1.87 13.35 -6.62
CA LYS A 144 -1.50 13.84 -7.95
C LYS A 144 0.01 13.69 -8.16
N GLY A 145 0.37 12.88 -9.15
CA GLY A 145 1.77 12.59 -9.44
C GLY A 145 2.48 11.82 -8.31
N GLY A 146 1.74 11.04 -7.52
CA GLY A 146 2.25 10.32 -6.35
C GLY A 146 2.32 11.15 -5.06
N ASP A 147 1.98 12.45 -5.13
CA ASP A 147 1.95 13.32 -3.96
C ASP A 147 0.53 13.44 -3.40
N TYR A 148 0.41 13.33 -2.08
CA TYR A 148 -0.80 13.67 -1.34
C TYR A 148 -1.20 15.12 -1.60
N ARG A 149 -2.49 15.37 -1.83
CA ARG A 149 -3.05 16.70 -2.07
C ARG A 149 -4.14 17.07 -1.09
N GLU A 150 -5.08 16.17 -0.87
CA GLU A 150 -6.28 16.41 -0.07
C GLU A 150 -6.77 15.12 0.57
N SER A 151 -7.32 15.22 1.78
CA SER A 151 -8.09 14.15 2.42
C SER A 151 -9.29 14.71 3.16
N TRP A 152 -10.34 13.91 3.28
CA TRP A 152 -11.54 14.24 4.04
C TRP A 152 -12.09 13.04 4.77
N GLN A 153 -12.73 13.28 5.90
CA GLN A 153 -13.35 12.25 6.74
C GLN A 153 -14.61 12.80 7.42
N PRO A 154 -15.71 12.02 7.46
CA PRO A 154 -15.83 10.67 6.92
C PRO A 154 -15.94 10.67 5.38
N TYR A 155 -15.46 9.59 4.77
CA TYR A 155 -15.70 9.30 3.37
C TYR A 155 -16.83 8.28 3.24
N ALA A 156 -17.90 8.64 2.53
CA ALA A 156 -19.08 7.81 2.39
C ALA A 156 -18.87 6.72 1.33
N ILE A 157 -18.87 5.47 1.76
CA ILE A 157 -18.90 4.28 0.89
C ILE A 157 -20.05 3.38 1.29
N SER A 158 -20.42 2.42 0.45
CA SER A 158 -21.47 1.45 0.78
C SER A 158 -21.05 0.58 1.97
N GLU A 159 -22.02 0.09 2.75
CA GLU A 159 -21.75 -0.87 3.83
C GLU A 159 -21.03 -2.13 3.33
N GLU A 160 -21.35 -2.57 2.11
CA GLU A 160 -20.70 -3.72 1.50
C GLU A 160 -19.24 -3.44 1.19
N SER A 161 -18.92 -2.27 0.59
CA SER A 161 -17.54 -1.86 0.33
C SER A 161 -16.76 -1.66 1.63
N LEU A 162 -17.41 -1.13 2.68
CA LEU A 162 -16.77 -1.00 4.00
C LEU A 162 -16.43 -2.38 4.59
N ARG A 163 -17.36 -3.35 4.55
CA ARG A 163 -17.08 -4.72 5.01
C ARG A 163 -15.92 -5.38 4.24
N GLN A 164 -15.84 -5.17 2.92
CA GLN A 164 -14.73 -5.66 2.12
C GLN A 164 -13.40 -5.04 2.58
N ALA A 165 -13.36 -3.72 2.77
CA ALA A 165 -12.16 -3.01 3.22
C ALA A 165 -11.70 -3.48 4.61
N GLU A 166 -12.63 -3.58 5.57
CA GLU A 166 -12.35 -4.06 6.93
C GLU A 166 -11.83 -5.51 6.92
N HIS A 167 -12.43 -6.37 6.10
CA HIS A 167 -11.96 -7.75 5.94
C HIS A 167 -10.52 -7.79 5.43
N ILE A 168 -10.23 -7.08 4.33
CA ILE A 168 -8.88 -7.03 3.74
C ILE A 168 -7.88 -6.46 4.74
N ALA A 169 -8.20 -5.33 5.38
CA ALA A 169 -7.34 -4.69 6.36
C ALA A 169 -7.05 -5.62 7.56
N ASN A 170 -8.06 -6.32 8.07
CA ASN A 170 -7.89 -7.28 9.16
C ASN A 170 -6.96 -8.44 8.78
N GLU A 171 -7.16 -9.04 7.60
CA GLU A 171 -6.35 -10.17 7.15
C GLU A 171 -4.87 -9.78 6.97
N VAL A 172 -4.60 -8.64 6.31
CA VAL A 172 -3.21 -8.19 6.07
C VAL A 172 -2.51 -7.80 7.37
N THR A 173 -3.18 -7.03 8.24
CA THR A 173 -2.55 -6.58 9.50
C THR A 173 -2.30 -7.74 10.46
N ARG A 174 -3.20 -8.73 10.52
CA ARG A 174 -2.99 -9.96 11.30
C ARG A 174 -1.82 -10.80 10.79
N ALA A 175 -1.67 -10.93 9.47
CA ALA A 175 -0.55 -11.67 8.87
C ALA A 175 0.80 -10.99 9.14
N LEU A 176 0.82 -9.65 9.23
CA LEU A 176 2.03 -8.88 9.53
C LEU A 176 2.37 -8.83 11.02
N THR A 177 1.42 -9.13 11.88
CA THR A 177 1.53 -9.13 13.34
C THR A 177 1.86 -7.76 13.96
N GLY A 178 1.74 -7.65 15.29
CA GLY A 178 2.07 -6.44 16.03
C GLY A 178 0.86 -5.60 16.42
N TYR A 179 1.12 -4.48 17.12
CA TYR A 179 0.11 -3.61 17.69
C TYR A 179 0.41 -2.16 17.33
N GLY A 180 -0.64 -1.40 17.01
CA GLY A 180 -0.53 -0.01 16.62
C GLY A 180 -1.41 0.31 15.44
N ILE A 181 -1.16 1.45 14.81
CA ILE A 181 -1.93 1.94 13.69
C ILE A 181 -1.35 1.52 12.35
N TRP A 182 -2.25 1.32 11.40
CA TRP A 182 -1.95 0.98 10.01
C TRP A 182 -2.77 1.87 9.08
N GLY A 183 -2.14 2.46 8.09
CA GLY A 183 -2.83 3.08 6.97
C GLY A 183 -2.97 2.07 5.84
N VAL A 184 -4.19 1.57 5.61
CA VAL A 184 -4.47 0.62 4.52
C VAL A 184 -5.17 1.34 3.39
N GLU A 185 -4.56 1.34 2.21
CA GLU A 185 -5.04 2.07 1.03
C GLU A 185 -5.77 1.14 0.06
N PHE A 186 -6.85 1.66 -0.50
CA PHE A 186 -7.74 0.92 -1.39
C PHE A 186 -8.13 1.74 -2.60
N PHE A 187 -8.38 1.04 -3.70
CA PHE A 187 -9.19 1.53 -4.80
C PHE A 187 -10.63 1.09 -4.63
N LEU A 188 -11.57 2.00 -4.84
CA LEU A 188 -13.00 1.71 -4.94
C LEU A 188 -13.42 1.82 -6.40
N THR A 189 -13.89 0.72 -6.99
CA THR A 189 -14.40 0.72 -8.36
C THR A 189 -15.83 1.25 -8.43
N LYS A 190 -16.28 1.69 -9.61
CA LYS A 190 -17.68 2.08 -9.87
C LYS A 190 -18.72 0.99 -9.55
N LYS A 191 -18.27 -0.26 -9.44
CA LYS A 191 -19.12 -1.41 -9.08
C LYS A 191 -19.16 -1.69 -7.57
N GLY A 192 -18.44 -0.88 -6.77
CA GLY A 192 -18.32 -1.07 -5.32
C GLY A 192 -17.34 -2.17 -4.90
N GLU A 193 -16.51 -2.67 -5.83
CA GLU A 193 -15.43 -3.60 -5.52
C GLU A 193 -14.28 -2.85 -4.84
N VAL A 194 -13.76 -3.40 -3.75
CA VAL A 194 -12.61 -2.86 -3.02
C VAL A 194 -11.37 -3.65 -3.37
N ILE A 195 -10.33 -2.95 -3.83
CA ILE A 195 -9.07 -3.53 -4.27
C ILE A 195 -7.96 -3.02 -3.37
N PHE A 196 -7.19 -3.93 -2.77
CA PHE A 196 -6.03 -3.57 -1.96
C PHE A 196 -4.94 -2.91 -2.83
N SER A 197 -4.51 -1.72 -2.41
CA SER A 197 -3.45 -0.97 -3.07
C SER A 197 -2.13 -1.07 -2.32
N GLU A 198 -2.06 -0.49 -1.12
CA GLU A 198 -0.84 -0.41 -0.33
C GLU A 198 -1.17 -0.44 1.18
N LEU A 199 -0.14 -0.64 2.02
CA LEU A 199 -0.25 -0.59 3.47
C LEU A 199 0.99 0.06 4.06
N SER A 200 0.77 1.00 4.98
CA SER A 200 1.79 1.66 5.79
C SER A 200 1.65 1.28 7.27
N PRO A 201 2.66 0.66 7.91
CA PRO A 201 2.61 0.25 9.31
C PRO A 201 3.01 1.40 10.25
N ARG A 202 2.32 2.53 10.14
CA ARG A 202 2.60 3.79 10.85
C ARG A 202 1.45 4.77 10.68
N PRO A 203 1.42 5.89 11.43
CA PRO A 203 0.59 7.03 11.07
C PRO A 203 0.77 7.42 9.59
N HIS A 204 -0.32 7.71 8.91
CA HIS A 204 -0.41 7.88 7.46
C HIS A 204 -0.66 9.34 7.10
N ASP A 205 -0.09 9.83 5.99
CA ASP A 205 -0.28 11.22 5.56
C ASP A 205 -1.76 11.58 5.30
N THR A 206 -2.56 10.66 4.77
CA THR A 206 -4.01 10.86 4.65
C THR A 206 -4.71 10.94 6.01
N GLY A 207 -4.16 10.28 7.04
CA GLY A 207 -4.65 10.28 8.41
C GLY A 207 -4.45 11.61 9.14
N MET A 208 -3.65 12.53 8.59
CA MET A 208 -3.49 13.89 9.14
C MET A 208 -4.83 14.64 9.30
N VAL A 209 -5.86 14.25 8.54
CA VAL A 209 -7.21 14.80 8.68
C VAL A 209 -7.79 14.59 10.09
N THR A 210 -7.34 13.56 10.83
CA THR A 210 -7.76 13.31 12.22
C THR A 210 -7.33 14.39 13.20
N LEU A 211 -6.27 15.17 12.88
CA LEU A 211 -5.85 16.34 13.65
C LEU A 211 -6.86 17.49 13.60
N ALA A 212 -7.77 17.48 12.63
CA ALA A 212 -8.89 18.43 12.53
C ALA A 212 -10.13 17.99 13.34
N HIS A 213 -9.96 17.07 14.28
CA HIS A 213 -11.02 16.51 15.12
C HIS A 213 -12.16 15.83 14.35
N THR A 214 -11.84 15.17 13.25
CA THR A 214 -12.80 14.34 12.50
C THR A 214 -13.12 13.02 13.22
N THR A 215 -12.27 12.65 14.19
CA THR A 215 -12.42 11.52 15.12
C THR A 215 -12.10 11.99 16.54
N ASN A 216 -12.47 11.18 17.56
CA ASN A 216 -12.22 11.50 18.97
C ASN A 216 -10.73 11.49 19.32
N PHE A 217 -9.93 10.68 18.59
CA PHE A 217 -8.49 10.56 18.76
C PHE A 217 -7.81 10.79 17.41
N SER A 218 -6.70 11.50 17.43
CA SER A 218 -5.84 11.60 16.26
C SER A 218 -5.17 10.26 15.96
N GLU A 219 -4.72 10.08 14.73
CA GLU A 219 -3.99 8.87 14.34
C GLU A 219 -2.73 8.62 15.20
N PHE A 220 -2.11 9.69 15.69
CA PHE A 220 -0.95 9.59 16.59
C PHE A 220 -1.34 9.07 17.97
N GLU A 221 -2.47 9.51 18.54
CA GLU A 221 -3.00 8.98 19.80
C GLU A 221 -3.46 7.52 19.66
N LEU A 222 -3.98 7.14 18.50
CA LEU A 222 -4.38 5.75 18.20
C LEU A 222 -3.17 4.82 18.03
N HIS A 223 -1.97 5.36 17.79
CA HIS A 223 -0.75 4.57 17.62
C HIS A 223 -0.14 4.14 18.96
N PHE A 224 -0.41 4.85 20.03
CA PHE A 224 0.07 4.59 21.41
C PHE A 224 -0.94 3.82 22.24
#